data_06e44ba6fe8d49ea6ca2c9f2a0a9950b
#
_entry.id   06e44ba6fe8d49ea6ca2c9f2a0a9950b
#
_cell.length_a   1.000
_cell.length_b   1.000
_cell.length_c   1.000
_cell.angle_alpha   90.00
_cell.angle_beta   90.00
_cell.angle_gamma   90.00
#
_symmetry.space_group_name_H-M   'P 1'
#
loop_
_entity.id
_entity.type
_entity.pdbx_description
1 polymer ?
#
loop_
_entity_poly.entity_id
_entity_poly.type
_entity_poly.pdbx_seq_one_letter_code
_entity_poly.pdbx_strand_id
1 'polypeptide(L)'
;MKDSSYASIQQDMPDEGRLQITVQDGVNNHPIENARVRISYTGVPDNILEEVRTDSSGKTPMLELAAPPLEYSMKPVEQQPYSEYTVQISADGFEPKEVAGTEILPQTTAQQPAILRRRSGQENDFQRIVIGPHTLFGEYPPKNPEAEIKPVNESGEIVLSRVVIPEYIVVHDGPVGDTTAQNYYVRYKD
;
A
#
# COMPACT_ATOMS: atom_id res chain seq x y z
N MET A 1 26.88 -6.13 -12.26
CA MET A 1 26.91 -4.66 -12.25
C MET A 1 25.52 -4.13 -11.91
N LYS A 2 25.06 -4.34 -10.65
CA LYS A 2 23.73 -3.85 -10.18
C LYS A 2 23.79 -3.16 -8.81
N ASP A 3 24.98 -3.05 -8.21
CA ASP A 3 25.09 -2.58 -6.82
C ASP A 3 25.35 -1.07 -6.65
N SER A 4 25.54 -0.33 -7.74
CA SER A 4 25.90 1.09 -7.66
C SER A 4 24.72 2.03 -7.44
N SER A 5 23.50 1.61 -7.78
CA SER A 5 22.33 2.49 -7.66
C SER A 5 21.76 2.55 -6.25
N TYR A 6 21.98 1.50 -5.44
CA TYR A 6 21.46 1.45 -4.06
C TYR A 6 22.34 2.23 -3.08
N ALA A 7 23.63 2.23 -3.28
CA ALA A 7 24.55 3.02 -2.46
C ALA A 7 24.33 4.54 -2.63
N SER A 8 23.90 4.97 -3.82
CA SER A 8 23.55 6.37 -4.07
C SER A 8 22.26 6.77 -3.38
N ILE A 9 21.26 5.87 -3.31
CA ILE A 9 19.98 6.16 -2.62
C ILE A 9 20.20 6.33 -1.12
N GLN A 10 21.07 5.53 -0.50
CA GLN A 10 21.39 5.67 0.93
C GLN A 10 22.22 6.94 1.26
N GLN A 11 23.04 7.41 0.34
CA GLN A 11 23.83 8.63 0.56
C GLN A 11 22.99 9.91 0.63
N ASP A 12 21.80 9.91 -0.01
CA ASP A 12 20.90 11.05 -0.02
C ASP A 12 19.81 10.98 1.08
N MET A 13 19.88 9.98 1.98
CA MET A 13 18.91 9.78 3.06
C MET A 13 19.60 9.76 4.43
N PRO A 14 20.08 10.92 4.91
CA PRO A 14 20.81 11.02 6.17
C PRO A 14 19.92 11.00 7.42
N ASP A 15 18.63 11.25 7.26
CA ASP A 15 17.66 11.27 8.34
C ASP A 15 16.90 9.96 8.43
N GLU A 16 16.13 9.79 9.49
CA GLU A 16 15.33 8.60 9.76
C GLU A 16 13.88 8.99 10.06
N GLY A 17 12.96 8.17 9.59
CA GLY A 17 11.58 8.15 10.00
C GLY A 17 11.20 6.79 10.60
N ARG A 18 10.03 6.70 11.20
CA ARG A 18 9.59 5.48 11.87
C ARG A 18 8.34 4.92 11.21
N LEU A 19 8.27 3.58 11.19
CA LEU A 19 7.12 2.86 10.68
C LEU A 19 6.65 1.82 11.69
N GLN A 20 5.35 1.75 11.92
CA GLN A 20 4.71 0.67 12.63
C GLN A 20 3.57 0.10 11.79
N ILE A 21 3.57 -1.23 11.61
CA ILE A 21 2.52 -1.94 10.88
C ILE A 21 1.58 -2.60 11.87
N THR A 22 0.27 -2.51 11.64
CA THR A 22 -0.76 -3.21 12.40
C THR A 22 -1.48 -4.19 11.47
N VAL A 23 -1.45 -5.48 11.79
CA VAL A 23 -2.01 -6.54 10.96
C VAL A 23 -3.26 -7.13 11.62
N GLN A 24 -4.37 -7.16 10.88
CA GLN A 24 -5.66 -7.62 11.35
C GLN A 24 -6.35 -8.56 10.36
N ASP A 25 -7.21 -9.44 10.89
CA ASP A 25 -8.11 -10.31 10.11
C ASP A 25 -9.26 -9.49 9.52
N GLY A 26 -9.51 -9.64 8.24
CA GLY A 26 -10.56 -8.91 7.52
C GLY A 26 -12.00 -9.31 7.87
N VAL A 27 -12.21 -10.37 8.62
CA VAL A 27 -13.56 -10.82 8.99
C VAL A 27 -14.03 -10.19 10.30
N ASN A 28 -13.16 -10.12 11.28
CA ASN A 28 -13.52 -9.72 12.65
C ASN A 28 -12.57 -8.66 13.25
N ASN A 29 -11.64 -8.17 12.47
CA ASN A 29 -10.62 -7.19 12.88
C ASN A 29 -9.75 -7.65 14.08
N HIS A 30 -9.67 -8.96 14.30
CA HIS A 30 -8.78 -9.47 15.34
C HIS A 30 -7.31 -9.28 14.93
N PRO A 31 -6.42 -8.95 15.88
CA PRO A 31 -5.01 -8.85 15.60
C PRO A 31 -4.46 -10.20 15.14
N ILE A 32 -3.56 -10.16 14.18
CA ILE A 32 -2.84 -11.35 13.71
C ILE A 32 -1.45 -11.33 14.33
N GLU A 33 -1.24 -12.24 15.27
CA GLU A 33 0.06 -12.46 15.90
C GLU A 33 0.99 -13.24 14.96
N ASN A 34 2.30 -13.01 15.09
CA ASN A 34 3.34 -13.72 14.35
C ASN A 34 3.27 -13.60 12.82
N ALA A 35 2.54 -12.59 12.31
CA ALA A 35 2.58 -12.26 10.90
C ALA A 35 3.98 -11.78 10.52
N ARG A 36 4.54 -12.34 9.43
CA ARG A 36 5.83 -11.95 8.91
C ARG A 36 5.68 -10.71 8.04
N VAL A 37 6.48 -9.69 8.35
CA VAL A 37 6.52 -8.42 7.62
C VAL A 37 7.93 -8.21 7.10
N ARG A 38 8.05 -7.95 5.80
CA ARG A 38 9.31 -7.64 5.11
C ARG A 38 9.22 -6.24 4.54
N ILE A 39 10.29 -5.49 4.70
CA ILE A 39 10.43 -4.14 4.20
C ILE A 39 11.53 -4.10 3.15
N SER A 40 11.26 -3.47 2.02
CA SER A 40 12.23 -3.19 0.95
C SER A 40 12.01 -1.78 0.41
N TYR A 41 12.96 -1.23 -0.34
CA TYR A 41 12.70 -0.01 -1.10
C TYR A 41 11.68 -0.28 -2.22
N THR A 42 10.80 0.67 -2.45
CA THR A 42 9.86 0.61 -3.59
C THR A 42 10.64 0.55 -4.91
N GLY A 43 10.21 -0.38 -5.78
CA GLY A 43 10.89 -0.69 -7.03
C GLY A 43 11.96 -1.78 -6.93
N VAL A 44 12.30 -2.24 -5.70
CA VAL A 44 13.31 -3.29 -5.48
C VAL A 44 12.83 -4.29 -4.42
N PRO A 45 11.70 -4.96 -4.64
CA PRO A 45 11.04 -5.80 -3.63
C PRO A 45 11.89 -7.01 -3.20
N ASP A 46 12.85 -7.42 -4.00
CA ASP A 46 13.72 -8.57 -3.69
C ASP A 46 14.86 -8.22 -2.71
N ASN A 47 15.15 -6.93 -2.52
CA ASN A 47 16.17 -6.47 -1.58
C ASN A 47 15.53 -6.16 -0.22
N ILE A 48 15.39 -7.18 0.62
CA ILE A 48 14.79 -7.04 1.95
C ILE A 48 15.77 -6.31 2.88
N LEU A 49 15.32 -5.18 3.39
CA LEU A 49 16.06 -4.36 4.37
C LEU A 49 15.83 -4.85 5.79
N GLU A 50 14.55 -5.14 6.11
CA GLU A 50 14.10 -5.57 7.43
C GLU A 50 13.09 -6.70 7.31
N GLU A 51 13.17 -7.67 8.22
CA GLU A 51 12.16 -8.71 8.41
C GLU A 51 11.80 -8.79 9.89
N VAL A 52 10.54 -8.54 10.21
CA VAL A 52 10.01 -8.56 11.58
C VAL A 52 8.72 -9.35 11.67
N ARG A 53 8.25 -9.57 12.89
CA ARG A 53 6.98 -10.24 13.17
C ARG A 53 6.10 -9.40 14.07
N THR A 54 4.78 -9.57 13.90
CA THR A 54 3.79 -8.92 14.76
C THR A 54 3.69 -9.61 16.12
N ASP A 55 3.41 -8.83 17.14
CA ASP A 55 3.12 -9.28 18.50
C ASP A 55 1.65 -9.75 18.65
N SER A 56 1.24 -10.10 19.89
CA SER A 56 -0.14 -10.51 20.21
C SER A 56 -1.20 -9.43 19.97
N SER A 57 -0.80 -8.17 19.83
CA SER A 57 -1.69 -7.06 19.45
C SER A 57 -1.72 -6.82 17.93
N GLY A 58 -1.04 -7.67 17.15
CA GLY A 58 -0.93 -7.57 15.70
C GLY A 58 0.00 -6.46 15.23
N LYS A 59 0.86 -5.91 16.11
CA LYS A 59 1.74 -4.79 15.78
C LYS A 59 3.19 -5.26 15.62
N THR A 60 3.88 -4.66 14.65
CA THR A 60 5.34 -4.80 14.56
C THR A 60 6.03 -3.98 15.66
N PRO A 61 7.29 -4.29 15.99
CA PRO A 61 8.17 -3.30 16.61
C PRO A 61 8.16 -2.00 15.81
N MET A 62 8.58 -0.90 16.43
CA MET A 62 8.83 0.34 15.72
C MET A 62 10.08 0.15 14.86
N LEU A 63 9.95 0.36 13.55
CA LEU A 63 11.04 0.25 12.59
C LEU A 63 11.60 1.64 12.30
N GLU A 64 12.90 1.77 12.32
CA GLU A 64 13.61 2.99 11.90
C GLU A 64 14.08 2.81 10.47
N LEU A 65 13.63 3.69 9.58
CA LEU A 65 13.86 3.61 8.16
C LEU A 65 14.48 4.90 7.64
N ALA A 66 15.42 4.78 6.72
CA ALA A 66 16.10 5.94 6.13
C ALA A 66 15.09 6.88 5.45
N ALA A 67 15.27 8.17 5.68
CA ALA A 67 14.44 9.23 5.12
C ALA A 67 15.32 10.36 4.57
N PRO A 68 14.82 11.16 3.60
CA PRO A 68 15.51 12.35 3.11
C PRO A 68 15.74 13.36 4.22
N PRO A 69 16.61 14.36 3.98
CA PRO A 69 16.80 15.46 4.94
C PRO A 69 15.47 16.13 5.31
N LEU A 70 15.30 16.46 6.59
CA LEU A 70 14.12 17.19 7.07
C LEU A 70 13.88 18.50 6.32
N GLU A 71 14.94 19.13 5.82
CA GLU A 71 14.89 20.36 5.05
C GLU A 71 14.04 20.21 3.77
N TYR A 72 13.98 19.01 3.18
CA TYR A 72 13.16 18.74 2.00
C TYR A 72 11.66 18.82 2.29
N SER A 73 11.25 18.44 3.48
CA SER A 73 9.85 18.59 3.90
C SER A 73 9.45 20.04 4.15
N MET A 74 10.43 20.94 4.32
CA MET A 74 10.19 22.39 4.44
C MET A 74 10.08 23.08 3.07
N LYS A 75 10.50 22.41 1.99
CA LYS A 75 10.45 22.89 0.60
C LYS A 75 9.90 21.80 -0.34
N PRO A 76 8.66 21.42 -0.21
CA PRO A 76 8.13 20.21 -0.83
C PRO A 76 8.04 20.23 -2.36
N VAL A 77 8.20 21.40 -2.99
CA VAL A 77 8.14 21.55 -4.46
C VAL A 77 9.49 21.31 -5.15
N GLU A 78 10.60 21.42 -4.41
CA GLU A 78 11.94 21.36 -5.00
C GLU A 78 12.52 19.93 -4.99
N GLN A 79 12.22 19.16 -3.95
CA GLN A 79 12.80 17.82 -3.77
C GLN A 79 11.80 16.88 -3.08
N GLN A 80 11.88 15.58 -3.38
CA GLN A 80 11.02 14.58 -2.75
C GLN A 80 11.31 14.51 -1.24
N PRO A 81 10.32 14.85 -0.38
CA PRO A 81 10.54 14.99 1.06
C PRO A 81 10.38 13.67 1.84
N TYR A 82 10.13 12.57 1.16
CA TYR A 82 9.91 11.25 1.74
C TYR A 82 10.66 10.16 0.98
N SER A 83 10.93 9.07 1.65
CA SER A 83 11.35 7.82 1.03
C SER A 83 10.14 6.89 0.86
N GLU A 84 10.19 5.99 -0.13
CA GLU A 84 9.13 5.06 -0.43
C GLU A 84 9.57 3.62 -0.18
N TYR A 85 8.76 2.89 0.59
CA TYR A 85 9.00 1.51 0.94
C TYR A 85 7.88 0.59 0.48
N THR A 86 8.24 -0.64 0.19
CA THR A 86 7.29 -1.73 -0.05
C THR A 86 7.23 -2.61 1.19
N VAL A 87 6.02 -2.84 1.68
CA VAL A 87 5.71 -3.66 2.84
C VAL A 87 5.04 -4.94 2.36
N GLN A 88 5.71 -6.09 2.54
CA GLN A 88 5.16 -7.42 2.24
C GLN A 88 4.76 -8.11 3.52
N ILE A 89 3.51 -8.58 3.60
CA ILE A 89 2.94 -9.17 4.80
C ILE A 89 2.42 -10.57 4.48
N SER A 90 2.78 -11.53 5.29
CA SER A 90 2.30 -12.90 5.19
C SER A 90 2.01 -13.51 6.55
N ALA A 91 0.93 -14.29 6.64
CA ALA A 91 0.56 -15.05 7.84
C ALA A 91 -0.07 -16.39 7.44
N ASP A 92 0.06 -17.40 8.30
CA ASP A 92 -0.49 -18.71 8.03
C ASP A 92 -2.02 -18.67 7.97
N GLY A 93 -2.60 -19.25 6.92
CA GLY A 93 -4.04 -19.25 6.68
C GLY A 93 -4.59 -17.97 6.04
N PHE A 94 -3.73 -17.01 5.73
CA PHE A 94 -4.10 -15.76 5.09
C PHE A 94 -3.47 -15.59 3.71
N GLU A 95 -4.12 -14.79 2.88
CA GLU A 95 -3.58 -14.35 1.60
C GLU A 95 -2.46 -13.34 1.86
N PRO A 96 -1.29 -13.50 1.21
CA PRO A 96 -0.22 -12.52 1.36
C PRO A 96 -0.63 -11.17 0.77
N LYS A 97 -0.13 -10.11 1.38
CA LYS A 97 -0.43 -8.73 0.99
C LYS A 97 0.85 -7.93 0.80
N GLU A 98 0.87 -7.13 -0.25
CA GLU A 98 1.92 -6.16 -0.51
C GLU A 98 1.33 -4.75 -0.56
N VAL A 99 2.00 -3.82 0.12
CA VAL A 99 1.72 -2.38 0.04
C VAL A 99 2.99 -1.71 -0.48
N ALA A 100 2.95 -1.24 -1.72
CA ALA A 100 4.05 -0.53 -2.35
C ALA A 100 3.81 0.97 -2.30
N GLY A 101 4.87 1.75 -2.08
CA GLY A 101 4.79 3.22 -2.00
C GLY A 101 4.44 3.74 -0.61
N THR A 102 4.69 2.97 0.46
CA THR A 102 4.55 3.49 1.83
C THR A 102 5.57 4.61 2.04
N GLU A 103 5.08 5.81 2.27
CA GLU A 103 5.89 7.01 2.41
C GLU A 103 6.39 7.19 3.85
N ILE A 104 7.68 7.47 3.99
CA ILE A 104 8.33 7.72 5.28
C ILE A 104 8.98 9.10 5.25
N LEU A 105 8.42 10.00 6.04
CA LEU A 105 8.98 11.33 6.24
C LEU A 105 10.01 11.32 7.40
N PRO A 106 11.01 12.18 7.34
CA PRO A 106 12.00 12.29 8.41
C PRO A 106 11.36 12.70 9.73
N GLN A 107 11.88 12.17 10.83
CA GLN A 107 11.49 12.49 12.22
C GLN A 107 9.99 12.27 12.54
N THR A 108 9.25 11.57 11.67
CA THR A 108 7.83 11.25 11.88
C THR A 108 7.62 9.77 12.10
N THR A 109 6.43 9.41 12.54
CA THR A 109 6.01 8.01 12.68
C THR A 109 4.83 7.75 11.75
N ALA A 110 5.05 6.93 10.73
CA ALA A 110 4.02 6.41 9.87
C ALA A 110 3.37 5.17 10.51
N GLN A 111 2.05 5.06 10.39
CA GLN A 111 1.31 3.86 10.80
C GLN A 111 0.64 3.26 9.57
N GLN A 112 0.97 1.99 9.29
CA GLN A 112 0.42 1.26 8.16
C GLN A 112 -0.53 0.16 8.66
N PRO A 113 -1.86 0.35 8.57
CA PRO A 113 -2.80 -0.73 8.81
C PRO A 113 -2.79 -1.72 7.64
N ALA A 114 -2.90 -2.99 7.95
CA ALA A 114 -2.99 -4.06 6.97
C ALA A 114 -4.07 -5.07 7.39
N ILE A 115 -5.10 -5.15 6.57
CA ILE A 115 -6.17 -6.12 6.73
C ILE A 115 -5.87 -7.30 5.80
N LEU A 116 -5.71 -8.49 6.36
CA LEU A 116 -5.49 -9.72 5.60
C LEU A 116 -6.80 -10.48 5.41
N ARG A 117 -6.98 -11.06 4.22
CA ARG A 117 -8.08 -11.97 3.92
C ARG A 117 -7.68 -13.39 4.27
N ARG A 118 -8.62 -14.18 4.77
CA ARG A 118 -8.41 -15.61 4.95
C ARG A 118 -8.30 -16.28 3.59
N ARG A 119 -7.38 -17.24 3.48
CA ARG A 119 -7.18 -17.98 2.23
C ARG A 119 -8.42 -18.79 1.89
N SER A 120 -8.96 -18.59 0.69
CA SER A 120 -10.18 -19.25 0.21
C SER A 120 -9.95 -20.61 -0.46
N GLY A 121 -8.69 -21.03 -0.59
CA GLY A 121 -8.31 -22.29 -1.25
C GLY A 121 -8.08 -22.18 -2.76
N GLN A 122 -8.27 -21.00 -3.35
CA GLN A 122 -7.82 -20.74 -4.72
C GLN A 122 -6.33 -20.38 -4.71
N GLU A 123 -5.56 -21.03 -5.57
CA GLU A 123 -4.16 -20.72 -5.77
C GLU A 123 -4.04 -19.31 -6.35
N ASN A 124 -3.22 -18.47 -5.71
CA ASN A 124 -2.76 -17.15 -6.18
C ASN A 124 -3.59 -15.90 -5.85
N ASP A 125 -4.36 -15.88 -4.80
CA ASP A 125 -4.88 -14.60 -4.29
C ASP A 125 -3.77 -13.82 -3.55
N PHE A 126 -2.98 -13.08 -4.33
CA PHE A 126 -2.01 -12.10 -3.83
C PHE A 126 -2.64 -10.71 -3.89
N GLN A 127 -2.73 -10.05 -2.75
CA GLN A 127 -3.30 -8.71 -2.68
C GLN A 127 -2.19 -7.66 -2.77
N ARG A 128 -2.15 -6.91 -3.86
CA ARG A 128 -1.23 -5.78 -4.02
C ARG A 128 -1.98 -4.44 -3.95
N ILE A 129 -1.49 -3.53 -3.12
CA ILE A 129 -1.92 -2.14 -3.05
C ILE A 129 -0.72 -1.29 -3.43
N VAL A 130 -0.92 -0.35 -4.35
CA VAL A 130 0.08 0.63 -4.73
C VAL A 130 -0.41 2.01 -4.28
N ILE A 131 0.39 2.65 -3.43
CA ILE A 131 0.17 4.04 -3.01
C ILE A 131 0.91 4.90 -4.02
N GLY A 132 0.20 5.83 -4.66
CA GLY A 132 0.81 6.81 -5.54
C GLY A 132 1.45 7.95 -4.76
N PRO A 133 2.32 8.75 -5.40
CA PRO A 133 2.94 9.90 -4.77
C PRO A 133 1.88 10.87 -4.25
N HIS A 134 2.18 11.49 -3.13
CA HIS A 134 1.30 12.47 -2.50
C HIS A 134 1.02 13.64 -3.46
N THR A 135 -0.21 14.14 -3.52
CA THR A 135 -0.61 15.20 -4.45
C THR A 135 0.17 16.51 -4.30
N LEU A 136 0.63 16.83 -3.07
CA LEU A 136 1.50 17.99 -2.81
C LEU A 136 2.91 17.82 -3.39
N PHE A 137 3.30 16.60 -3.72
CA PHE A 137 4.61 16.23 -4.24
C PHE A 137 4.53 15.51 -5.58
N GLY A 138 3.44 15.73 -6.32
CA GLY A 138 3.09 15.01 -7.54
C GLY A 138 3.99 15.28 -8.76
N GLU A 139 4.99 16.14 -8.62
CA GLU A 139 5.98 16.39 -9.66
C GLU A 139 7.11 15.35 -9.70
N TYR A 140 7.19 14.49 -8.69
CA TYR A 140 8.22 13.45 -8.62
C TYR A 140 7.82 12.22 -9.43
N PRO A 141 8.74 11.65 -10.20
CA PRO A 141 8.42 10.46 -10.97
C PRO A 141 8.07 9.28 -10.05
N PRO A 142 6.93 8.62 -10.27
CA PRO A 142 6.55 7.48 -9.45
C PRO A 142 7.50 6.31 -9.68
N LYS A 143 7.89 5.63 -8.60
CA LYS A 143 8.70 4.42 -8.64
C LYS A 143 7.90 3.17 -9.00
N ASN A 144 6.58 3.25 -8.91
CA ASN A 144 5.67 2.22 -9.39
C ASN A 144 5.18 2.55 -10.80
N PRO A 145 4.87 1.57 -11.63
CA PRO A 145 4.23 1.80 -12.92
C PRO A 145 2.97 2.65 -12.74
N GLU A 146 2.79 3.67 -13.57
CA GLU A 146 1.64 4.59 -13.46
C GLU A 146 0.29 3.85 -13.54
N ALA A 147 0.22 2.77 -14.31
CA ALA A 147 -0.97 1.92 -14.41
C ALA A 147 -1.36 1.23 -13.09
N GLU A 148 -0.41 1.08 -12.15
CA GLU A 148 -0.64 0.46 -10.85
C GLU A 148 -1.02 1.49 -9.77
N ILE A 149 -0.79 2.78 -10.03
CA ILE A 149 -1.09 3.85 -9.09
C ILE A 149 -2.60 4.07 -9.05
N LYS A 150 -3.19 3.90 -7.87
CA LYS A 150 -4.60 4.19 -7.65
C LYS A 150 -4.74 5.58 -7.06
N PRO A 151 -5.45 6.50 -7.74
CA PRO A 151 -5.66 7.83 -7.20
C PRO A 151 -6.47 7.76 -5.89
N VAL A 152 -6.06 8.57 -4.94
CA VAL A 152 -6.74 8.74 -3.65
C VAL A 152 -7.46 10.07 -3.67
N ASN A 153 -8.70 10.16 -3.21
CA ASN A 153 -9.42 11.42 -3.08
C ASN A 153 -8.94 12.19 -1.84
N GLU A 154 -9.43 13.42 -1.68
CA GLU A 154 -9.10 14.29 -0.54
C GLU A 154 -9.48 13.69 0.83
N SER A 155 -10.37 12.71 0.87
CA SER A 155 -10.76 11.98 2.08
C SER A 155 -9.84 10.79 2.38
N GLY A 156 -8.82 10.52 1.56
CA GLY A 156 -7.95 9.34 1.71
C GLY A 156 -8.54 8.03 1.21
N GLU A 157 -9.69 8.06 0.53
CA GLU A 157 -10.28 6.88 -0.08
C GLU A 157 -9.70 6.63 -1.47
N ILE A 158 -9.45 5.37 -1.80
CA ILE A 158 -8.99 4.99 -3.13
C ILE A 158 -10.13 5.25 -4.12
N VAL A 159 -9.93 6.24 -4.98
CA VAL A 159 -10.88 6.53 -6.06
C VAL A 159 -10.69 5.49 -7.15
N LEU A 160 -11.61 4.56 -7.27
CA LEU A 160 -11.67 3.59 -8.36
C LEU A 160 -12.10 4.23 -9.71
N SER A 161 -11.99 5.54 -9.84
CA SER A 161 -12.56 6.35 -10.93
C SER A 161 -11.89 6.18 -12.29
N ARG A 162 -10.98 5.26 -12.46
CA ARG A 162 -10.46 4.85 -13.78
C ARG A 162 -10.48 3.34 -13.99
N VAL A 163 -11.46 2.68 -13.45
CA VAL A 163 -11.95 1.53 -14.18
C VAL A 163 -12.66 2.16 -15.39
N VAL A 164 -11.96 2.26 -16.51
CA VAL A 164 -12.65 2.30 -17.80
C VAL A 164 -13.33 0.95 -17.87
N ILE A 165 -14.54 0.90 -17.35
CA ILE A 165 -15.41 -0.25 -17.55
C ILE A 165 -15.87 -0.08 -18.98
N PRO A 166 -15.33 -0.86 -19.92
CA PRO A 166 -15.80 -0.76 -21.27
C PRO A 166 -17.27 -1.17 -21.24
N GLU A 167 -18.13 -0.20 -21.44
CA GLU A 167 -19.56 -0.38 -21.72
C GLU A 167 -20.24 -1.56 -21.01
N TYR A 168 -20.49 -1.41 -19.70
CA TYR A 168 -21.42 -2.31 -19.02
C TYR A 168 -22.73 -1.58 -18.77
N ILE A 169 -23.80 -2.34 -18.84
CA ILE A 169 -25.14 -1.89 -18.47
C ILE A 169 -25.46 -2.52 -17.11
N VAL A 170 -25.76 -1.68 -16.12
CA VAL A 170 -26.32 -2.16 -14.86
C VAL A 170 -27.80 -2.45 -15.13
N VAL A 171 -28.15 -3.72 -15.12
CA VAL A 171 -29.54 -4.17 -15.28
C VAL A 171 -30.13 -4.41 -13.88
N HIS A 172 -31.17 -3.69 -13.55
CA HIS A 172 -31.96 -3.93 -12.34
C HIS A 172 -32.99 -5.00 -12.66
N ASP A 173 -32.90 -6.16 -12.00
CA ASP A 173 -33.82 -7.27 -12.18
C ASP A 173 -34.91 -7.21 -11.09
N GLY A 174 -35.89 -6.36 -11.29
CA GLY A 174 -37.02 -6.17 -10.41
C GLY A 174 -38.06 -5.19 -10.98
N PRO A 175 -39.31 -5.22 -10.51
CA PRO A 175 -40.31 -4.26 -10.96
C PRO A 175 -39.88 -2.83 -10.63
N VAL A 176 -40.06 -1.92 -11.55
CA VAL A 176 -39.73 -0.51 -11.44
C VAL A 176 -40.48 0.07 -10.22
N GLY A 177 -39.72 0.44 -9.17
CA GLY A 177 -40.28 0.99 -7.93
C GLY A 177 -40.05 0.16 -6.68
N ASP A 178 -39.52 -1.06 -6.77
CA ASP A 178 -39.18 -1.87 -5.61
C ASP A 178 -37.73 -1.62 -5.19
N THR A 179 -37.54 -0.81 -4.16
CA THR A 179 -36.22 -0.46 -3.58
C THR A 179 -35.69 -1.50 -2.59
N THR A 180 -36.42 -2.59 -2.34
CA THR A 180 -36.07 -3.59 -1.32
C THR A 180 -35.31 -4.79 -1.88
N ALA A 181 -35.36 -5.06 -3.18
CA ALA A 181 -34.62 -6.14 -3.85
C ALA A 181 -33.47 -5.58 -4.67
N GLN A 182 -32.29 -5.51 -4.06
CA GLN A 182 -31.08 -5.02 -4.74
C GLN A 182 -30.31 -6.18 -5.38
N ASN A 183 -30.78 -6.72 -6.47
CA ASN A 183 -30.02 -7.63 -7.32
C ASN A 183 -29.54 -6.86 -8.56
N TYR A 184 -28.29 -6.44 -8.56
CA TYR A 184 -27.66 -5.78 -9.69
C TYR A 184 -26.78 -6.79 -10.44
N TYR A 185 -27.00 -6.92 -11.73
CA TYR A 185 -26.15 -7.71 -12.62
C TYR A 185 -25.36 -6.78 -13.54
N VAL A 186 -24.07 -7.03 -13.66
CA VAL A 186 -23.21 -6.34 -14.62
C VAL A 186 -23.13 -7.21 -15.87
N ARG A 187 -23.59 -6.71 -17.01
CA ARG A 187 -23.38 -7.34 -18.31
C ARG A 187 -22.39 -6.53 -19.12
N TYR A 188 -21.42 -7.22 -19.67
CA TYR A 188 -20.55 -6.63 -20.68
C TYR A 188 -21.28 -6.61 -22.01
N LYS A 189 -21.09 -5.53 -22.76
CA LYS A 189 -21.61 -5.44 -24.12
C LYS A 189 -20.64 -6.18 -25.02
N ASP A 190 -21.15 -7.19 -25.75
CA ASP A 190 -20.41 -7.93 -26.78
C ASP A 190 -20.03 -7.04 -27.97
#